data_f87f820869929273fb366a512227c5fc
#
_entry.id   f87f820869929273fb366a512227c5fc
#
_cell.length_a   1.000
_cell.length_b   1.000
_cell.length_c   1.000
_cell.angle_alpha   90.00
_cell.angle_beta   90.00
_cell.angle_gamma   90.00
#
_symmetry.space_group_name_H-M   'P 1'
#
loop_
_entity.id
_entity.type
_entity.pdbx_description
1 polymer ?
#
loop_
_entity_poly.entity_id
_entity_poly.type
_entity_poly.pdbx_seq_one_letter_code
_entity_poly.pdbx_strand_id
1 'polypeptide(L)'
;MAVVRWFVLVLSLAFAVVASDLAAQTRSSFSNPAEYDAYMAALNTRDPEKRATAMEVFNAWYPASVLRTDAYEQAMAAWHAANQPAKAEIIAAKLLQVDPDNVRALANRIYGARARAIQGDKAAMASMVEAAERGLAALAKWRKPAGLTDDVFARTKQQLGGVFNGALGDAALQAKDYDKARRHYREAVAAEPDNLQDVYQLAVVQLEGAPLDALGFWYAARAIAIARAAKSDAAAADIDRYVRSRYRIYRGSEQGWNELLARVVAGERAPPAGFVKSIPHALTPPEAALQVVDEHDPASLSFADWALVLSHRDASPANKTAADKVWKVIADKQQGGGTRLKIPVKVIRATPDVIEAAITDQAQAANTADLHVTMARPLAPLPAVGAKIAIIGTLSDYHPQPFQFMMTQAELAEESLPVAGGACADPRPQVCTRDYRPACGLRRDGGRKTYGNACSACGDPEVVSQAAGACPQD
;
A
#
# COMPACT_ATOMS: atom_id res chain seq x y z
N MET A 1 -1.04 5.17 13.20
CA MET A 1 -0.32 4.74 14.41
C MET A 1 -1.26 4.29 15.53
N ALA A 2 -2.25 3.43 15.26
CA ALA A 2 -3.21 2.96 16.26
C ALA A 2 -3.43 1.43 16.27
N VAL A 3 -2.63 0.64 15.55
CA VAL A 3 -2.85 -0.80 15.33
C VAL A 3 -2.03 -1.71 16.27
N VAL A 4 -1.18 -1.15 17.13
CA VAL A 4 -0.18 -1.93 17.89
C VAL A 4 -0.69 -2.47 19.24
N ARG A 5 -1.97 -2.33 19.58
CA ARG A 5 -2.40 -2.56 20.98
C ARG A 5 -2.85 -3.97 21.35
N TRP A 6 -2.87 -4.95 20.46
CA TRP A 6 -3.42 -6.27 20.77
C TRP A 6 -2.65 -7.39 20.07
N PHE A 7 -1.57 -7.89 20.64
CA PHE A 7 -1.09 -9.24 20.32
C PHE A 7 -0.06 -9.71 21.34
N VAL A 8 -0.51 -10.16 22.48
CA VAL A 8 0.22 -11.14 23.27
C VAL A 8 -0.52 -12.46 23.12
N LEU A 9 -0.24 -13.18 22.04
CA LEU A 9 -0.62 -14.58 21.94
C LEU A 9 0.44 -15.38 22.70
N VAL A 10 0.08 -15.86 23.88
CA VAL A 10 0.88 -16.79 24.67
C VAL A 10 1.03 -18.07 23.87
N LEU A 11 2.15 -18.21 23.17
CA LEU A 11 2.57 -19.51 22.63
C LEU A 11 2.93 -20.39 23.82
N SER A 12 2.01 -21.30 24.17
CA SER A 12 2.30 -22.36 25.14
C SER A 12 3.35 -23.28 24.53
N LEU A 13 4.64 -23.00 24.74
CA LEU A 13 5.70 -23.96 24.53
C LEU A 13 5.38 -25.17 25.43
N ALA A 14 4.78 -26.21 24.86
CA ALA A 14 4.58 -27.46 25.55
C ALA A 14 5.96 -28.08 25.81
N PHE A 15 6.49 -27.82 27.01
CA PHE A 15 7.65 -28.55 27.53
C PHE A 15 7.20 -29.97 27.85
N ALA A 16 7.32 -30.85 26.85
CA ALA A 16 7.20 -32.29 27.11
C ALA A 16 8.41 -32.73 27.94
N VAL A 17 8.18 -32.88 29.22
CA VAL A 17 9.14 -33.50 30.15
C VAL A 17 9.14 -34.99 29.90
N VAL A 18 10.13 -35.50 29.21
CA VAL A 18 10.41 -36.97 29.16
C VAL A 18 11.30 -37.28 30.36
N ALA A 19 10.67 -37.74 31.44
CA ALA A 19 11.32 -37.90 32.73
C ALA A 19 11.87 -39.34 33.01
N SER A 20 11.84 -40.27 32.04
CA SER A 20 11.93 -41.69 32.42
C SER A 20 13.30 -42.36 32.32
N ASP A 21 14.24 -41.88 31.49
CA ASP A 21 15.51 -42.58 31.29
C ASP A 21 16.77 -41.84 31.77
N LEU A 22 16.63 -40.56 32.15
CA LEU A 22 17.76 -39.79 32.68
C LEU A 22 18.15 -40.23 34.11
N ALA A 23 17.20 -40.82 34.84
CA ALA A 23 17.34 -41.18 36.25
C ALA A 23 18.40 -42.24 36.55
N ALA A 24 18.64 -43.18 35.63
CA ALA A 24 19.56 -44.29 35.87
C ALA A 24 21.04 -43.94 35.57
N GLN A 25 21.29 -43.16 34.53
CA GLN A 25 22.65 -42.79 34.11
C GLN A 25 23.23 -41.60 34.89
N THR A 26 22.37 -40.71 35.42
CA THR A 26 22.80 -39.54 36.16
C THR A 26 23.15 -39.82 37.63
N ARG A 27 22.58 -40.85 38.23
CA ARG A 27 22.83 -41.20 39.65
C ARG A 27 24.30 -41.46 39.97
N SER A 28 25.09 -41.94 39.02
CA SER A 28 26.54 -42.22 39.22
C SER A 28 27.44 -40.96 39.11
N SER A 29 26.92 -39.86 38.61
CA SER A 29 27.69 -38.61 38.47
C SER A 29 27.52 -37.60 39.65
N PHE A 30 26.59 -37.93 40.58
CA PHE A 30 26.37 -37.07 41.79
C PHE A 30 27.30 -37.51 42.91
N SER A 31 28.04 -36.55 43.42
CA SER A 31 28.86 -36.72 44.64
C SER A 31 28.00 -36.70 45.93
N ASN A 32 26.73 -36.26 45.85
CA ASN A 32 25.83 -36.12 46.98
C ASN A 32 24.42 -36.64 46.64
N PRO A 33 23.98 -37.80 47.22
CA PRO A 33 22.63 -38.36 47.00
C PRO A 33 21.50 -37.38 47.39
N ALA A 34 21.71 -36.55 48.43
CA ALA A 34 20.70 -35.59 48.88
C ALA A 34 20.46 -34.48 47.86
N GLU A 35 21.43 -34.12 47.06
CA GLU A 35 21.29 -33.17 45.94
C GLU A 35 20.37 -33.72 44.88
N TYR A 36 20.58 -34.97 44.46
CA TYR A 36 19.71 -35.67 43.48
C TYR A 36 18.28 -35.81 43.98
N ASP A 37 18.11 -36.25 45.24
CA ASP A 37 16.78 -36.43 45.84
C ASP A 37 16.03 -35.09 45.92
N ALA A 38 16.71 -33.99 46.29
CA ALA A 38 16.12 -32.67 46.30
C ALA A 38 15.69 -32.18 44.93
N TYR A 39 16.52 -32.41 43.88
CA TYR A 39 16.16 -32.10 42.48
C TYR A 39 14.97 -32.88 42.04
N MET A 40 14.94 -34.21 42.25
CA MET A 40 13.81 -35.05 41.86
C MET A 40 12.52 -34.73 42.60
N ALA A 41 12.59 -34.40 43.87
CA ALA A 41 11.44 -33.93 44.65
C ALA A 41 10.84 -32.63 44.03
N ALA A 42 11.68 -31.67 43.68
CA ALA A 42 11.26 -30.46 43.00
C ALA A 42 10.64 -30.73 41.63
N LEU A 43 11.28 -31.57 40.79
CA LEU A 43 10.85 -31.94 39.46
C LEU A 43 9.48 -32.65 39.47
N ASN A 44 9.21 -33.52 40.42
CA ASN A 44 7.98 -34.26 40.56
C ASN A 44 6.82 -33.44 41.19
N THR A 45 7.07 -32.20 41.60
CA THR A 45 6.05 -31.33 42.14
C THR A 45 5.04 -30.95 41.03
N ARG A 46 3.76 -31.34 41.22
CA ARG A 46 2.72 -31.17 40.18
C ARG A 46 2.28 -29.72 39.99
N ASP A 47 2.17 -28.99 41.08
CA ASP A 47 1.78 -27.59 41.07
C ASP A 47 2.89 -26.73 40.43
N PRO A 48 2.63 -25.97 39.36
CA PRO A 48 3.67 -25.24 38.66
C PRO A 48 4.36 -24.17 39.53
N GLU A 49 3.64 -23.45 40.36
CA GLU A 49 4.21 -22.40 41.21
C GLU A 49 5.10 -22.98 42.32
N LYS A 50 4.64 -24.08 42.92
CA LYS A 50 5.44 -24.81 43.91
C LYS A 50 6.66 -25.45 43.28
N ARG A 51 6.54 -26.00 42.05
CA ARG A 51 7.67 -26.55 41.31
C ARG A 51 8.75 -25.48 41.06
N ALA A 52 8.31 -24.33 40.51
CA ALA A 52 9.23 -23.21 40.26
C ALA A 52 9.99 -22.80 41.53
N THR A 53 9.24 -22.61 42.61
CA THR A 53 9.84 -22.23 43.93
C THR A 53 10.79 -23.33 44.44
N ALA A 54 10.44 -24.61 44.33
CA ALA A 54 11.30 -25.71 44.77
C ALA A 54 12.61 -25.78 43.95
N MET A 55 12.55 -25.51 42.63
CA MET A 55 13.73 -25.44 41.77
C MET A 55 14.62 -24.24 42.11
N GLU A 56 14.04 -23.09 42.50
CA GLU A 56 14.82 -21.95 42.97
C GLU A 56 15.50 -22.25 44.31
N VAL A 57 14.81 -22.91 45.24
CA VAL A 57 15.38 -23.37 46.50
C VAL A 57 16.52 -24.38 46.25
N PHE A 58 16.33 -25.32 45.33
CA PHE A 58 17.39 -26.22 44.92
C PHE A 58 18.65 -25.46 44.45
N ASN A 59 18.49 -24.50 43.54
CA ASN A 59 19.61 -23.69 43.05
C ASN A 59 20.30 -22.85 44.15
N ALA A 60 19.56 -22.46 45.18
CA ALA A 60 20.12 -21.72 46.32
C ALA A 60 20.92 -22.63 47.24
N TRP A 61 20.46 -23.88 47.45
CA TRP A 61 21.14 -24.81 48.36
C TRP A 61 22.32 -25.53 47.71
N TYR A 62 22.26 -25.73 46.36
CA TYR A 62 23.28 -26.45 45.60
C TYR A 62 23.87 -25.55 44.50
N PRO A 63 24.54 -24.43 44.82
CA PRO A 63 25.01 -23.50 43.82
C PRO A 63 26.12 -24.03 42.90
N ALA A 64 26.78 -25.12 43.29
CA ALA A 64 27.80 -25.81 42.49
C ALA A 64 27.26 -27.05 41.74
N SER A 65 25.95 -27.31 41.79
CA SER A 65 25.32 -28.44 41.17
C SER A 65 25.53 -28.47 39.66
N VAL A 66 25.77 -29.63 39.09
CA VAL A 66 25.77 -29.86 37.63
C VAL A 66 24.38 -29.72 37.05
N LEU A 67 23.31 -29.82 37.86
CA LEU A 67 21.93 -29.64 37.47
C LEU A 67 21.46 -28.17 37.57
N ARG A 68 22.32 -27.23 37.96
CA ARG A 68 21.94 -25.86 38.18
C ARG A 68 21.29 -25.19 36.97
N THR A 69 21.86 -25.43 35.77
CA THR A 69 21.31 -24.91 34.52
C THR A 69 19.91 -25.51 34.23
N ASP A 70 19.79 -26.83 34.37
CA ASP A 70 18.52 -27.52 34.16
C ASP A 70 17.48 -27.10 35.18
N ALA A 71 17.83 -26.96 36.46
CA ALA A 71 16.91 -26.48 37.49
C ALA A 71 16.38 -25.06 37.20
N TYR A 72 17.21 -24.15 36.68
CA TYR A 72 16.74 -22.82 36.22
C TYR A 72 15.83 -22.94 35.01
N GLU A 73 16.12 -23.82 34.01
CA GLU A 73 15.22 -24.06 32.89
C GLU A 73 13.85 -24.58 33.35
N GLN A 74 13.84 -25.54 34.30
CA GLN A 74 12.60 -26.07 34.89
C GLN A 74 11.83 -25.00 35.67
N ALA A 75 12.52 -24.16 36.46
CA ALA A 75 11.90 -23.05 37.17
C ALA A 75 11.25 -22.03 36.21
N MET A 76 11.97 -21.64 35.16
CA MET A 76 11.49 -20.74 34.13
C MET A 76 10.24 -21.30 33.45
N ALA A 77 10.28 -22.57 33.02
CA ALA A 77 9.15 -23.26 32.41
C ALA A 77 7.93 -23.34 33.36
N ALA A 78 8.19 -23.64 34.63
CA ALA A 78 7.15 -23.75 35.66
C ALA A 78 6.50 -22.36 35.96
N TRP A 79 7.25 -21.27 35.98
CA TRP A 79 6.70 -19.92 36.09
C TRP A 79 5.83 -19.53 34.89
N HIS A 80 6.19 -19.96 33.67
CA HIS A 80 5.31 -19.78 32.52
C HIS A 80 4.02 -20.59 32.65
N ALA A 81 4.11 -21.85 33.09
CA ALA A 81 2.94 -22.70 33.31
C ALA A 81 2.02 -22.14 34.43
N ALA A 82 2.59 -21.42 35.40
CA ALA A 82 1.86 -20.69 36.45
C ALA A 82 1.31 -19.34 35.98
N ASN A 83 1.48 -18.98 34.69
CA ASN A 83 1.12 -17.65 34.15
C ASN A 83 1.77 -16.47 34.88
N GLN A 84 3.05 -16.64 35.28
CA GLN A 84 3.88 -15.65 35.97
C GLN A 84 5.11 -15.24 35.10
N PRO A 85 4.91 -14.60 33.92
CA PRO A 85 5.98 -14.31 32.98
C PRO A 85 7.08 -13.39 33.54
N ALA A 86 6.72 -12.48 34.43
CA ALA A 86 7.69 -11.59 35.09
C ALA A 86 8.68 -12.40 35.97
N LYS A 87 8.20 -13.42 36.67
CA LYS A 87 9.08 -14.31 37.47
C LYS A 87 9.95 -15.16 36.53
N ALA A 88 9.39 -15.65 35.41
CA ALA A 88 10.18 -16.38 34.41
C ALA A 88 11.31 -15.52 33.82
N GLU A 89 11.10 -14.21 33.61
CA GLU A 89 12.12 -13.27 33.14
C GLU A 89 13.27 -13.11 34.17
N ILE A 90 12.95 -13.04 35.47
CA ILE A 90 13.95 -13.02 36.51
C ILE A 90 14.81 -14.28 36.54
N ILE A 91 14.17 -15.46 36.35
CA ILE A 91 14.89 -16.75 36.31
C ILE A 91 15.74 -16.83 35.04
N ALA A 92 15.24 -16.39 33.88
CA ALA A 92 16.03 -16.33 32.65
C ALA A 92 17.29 -15.47 32.83
N ALA A 93 17.18 -14.33 33.51
CA ALA A 93 18.33 -13.47 33.82
C ALA A 93 19.37 -14.20 34.68
N LYS A 94 18.93 -14.94 35.74
CA LYS A 94 19.82 -15.77 36.57
C LYS A 94 20.46 -16.89 35.76
N LEU A 95 19.70 -17.53 34.90
CA LEU A 95 20.19 -18.61 34.02
C LEU A 95 21.28 -18.09 33.06
N LEU A 96 21.10 -16.93 32.45
CA LEU A 96 22.10 -16.31 31.58
C LEU A 96 23.38 -15.85 32.29
N GLN A 97 23.37 -15.72 33.63
CA GLN A 97 24.61 -15.53 34.41
C GLN A 97 25.41 -16.81 34.54
N VAL A 98 24.75 -17.98 34.51
CA VAL A 98 25.37 -19.31 34.65
C VAL A 98 25.72 -19.88 33.28
N ASP A 99 24.82 -19.79 32.35
CA ASP A 99 24.93 -20.24 30.96
C ASP A 99 24.51 -19.12 30.01
N PRO A 100 25.47 -18.24 29.66
CA PRO A 100 25.18 -17.09 28.83
C PRO A 100 24.65 -17.41 27.41
N ASP A 101 24.86 -18.63 26.91
CA ASP A 101 24.44 -19.09 25.59
C ASP A 101 23.20 -19.98 25.66
N ASN A 102 22.49 -19.97 26.81
CA ASN A 102 21.27 -20.74 26.96
C ASN A 102 20.16 -20.26 26.01
N VAL A 103 19.87 -21.04 24.98
CA VAL A 103 18.94 -20.66 23.91
C VAL A 103 17.51 -20.43 24.40
N ARG A 104 17.08 -21.14 25.46
CA ARG A 104 15.73 -20.99 26.02
C ARG A 104 15.61 -19.70 26.83
N ALA A 105 16.64 -19.38 27.61
CA ALA A 105 16.69 -18.11 28.37
C ALA A 105 16.80 -16.89 27.46
N LEU A 106 17.59 -16.99 26.37
CA LEU A 106 17.67 -15.94 25.34
C LEU A 106 16.32 -15.72 24.64
N ALA A 107 15.60 -16.79 24.30
CA ALA A 107 14.25 -16.69 23.74
C ALA A 107 13.27 -16.05 24.74
N ASN A 108 13.33 -16.44 26.03
CA ASN A 108 12.49 -15.84 27.07
C ASN A 108 12.73 -14.34 27.21
N ARG A 109 13.99 -13.90 27.15
CA ARG A 109 14.35 -12.46 27.19
C ARG A 109 13.72 -11.68 26.03
N ILE A 110 13.63 -12.30 24.82
CA ILE A 110 12.95 -11.69 23.68
C ILE A 110 11.46 -11.52 23.97
N TYR A 111 10.78 -12.54 24.47
CA TYR A 111 9.35 -12.45 24.82
C TYR A 111 9.06 -11.31 25.81
N GLY A 112 9.87 -11.15 26.84
CA GLY A 112 9.74 -10.07 27.83
C GLY A 112 10.01 -8.67 27.26
N ALA A 113 10.89 -8.54 26.26
CA ALA A 113 11.30 -7.26 25.68
C ALA A 113 10.46 -6.84 24.46
N ARG A 114 9.96 -7.82 23.65
CA ARG A 114 9.41 -7.60 22.31
C ARG A 114 8.29 -6.55 22.27
N ALA A 115 7.32 -6.62 23.15
CA ALA A 115 6.20 -5.68 23.18
C ALA A 115 6.65 -4.24 23.46
N ARG A 116 7.58 -4.03 24.39
CA ARG A 116 8.14 -2.72 24.71
C ARG A 116 9.02 -2.20 23.58
N ALA A 117 9.83 -3.08 22.99
CA ALA A 117 10.71 -2.77 21.86
C ALA A 117 9.92 -2.26 20.67
N ILE A 118 8.83 -2.94 20.27
CA ILE A 118 7.95 -2.54 19.17
C ILE A 118 7.25 -1.19 19.45
N GLN A 119 6.98 -0.88 20.73
CA GLN A 119 6.41 0.40 21.15
C GLN A 119 7.44 1.55 21.24
N GLY A 120 8.70 1.28 20.88
CA GLY A 120 9.75 2.30 20.78
C GLY A 120 10.68 2.39 21.99
N ASP A 121 10.62 1.47 22.95
CA ASP A 121 11.61 1.36 24.02
C ASP A 121 12.96 0.90 23.43
N LYS A 122 13.89 1.84 23.30
CA LYS A 122 15.21 1.61 22.70
C LYS A 122 16.06 0.61 23.52
N ALA A 123 15.94 0.61 24.85
CA ALA A 123 16.69 -0.31 25.70
C ALA A 123 16.15 -1.74 25.53
N ALA A 124 14.83 -1.90 25.49
CA ALA A 124 14.20 -3.19 25.21
C ALA A 124 14.57 -3.69 23.80
N MET A 125 14.61 -2.81 22.80
CA MET A 125 15.03 -3.15 21.44
C MET A 125 16.49 -3.62 21.40
N ALA A 126 17.40 -2.90 22.01
CA ALA A 126 18.81 -3.28 22.07
C ALA A 126 19.02 -4.65 22.76
N SER A 127 18.34 -4.85 23.90
CA SER A 127 18.37 -6.11 24.61
C SER A 127 17.80 -7.29 23.82
N MET A 128 16.73 -7.03 23.06
CA MET A 128 16.09 -8.02 22.19
C MET A 128 17.00 -8.42 21.02
N VAL A 129 17.65 -7.44 20.37
CA VAL A 129 18.59 -7.69 19.27
C VAL A 129 19.80 -8.49 19.75
N GLU A 130 20.42 -8.07 20.88
CA GLU A 130 21.55 -8.78 21.47
C GLU A 130 21.18 -10.24 21.78
N ALA A 131 20.02 -10.47 22.41
CA ALA A 131 19.55 -11.81 22.74
C ALA A 131 19.29 -12.65 21.47
N ALA A 132 18.75 -12.04 20.41
CA ALA A 132 18.44 -12.74 19.16
C ALA A 132 19.69 -13.12 18.37
N GLU A 133 20.66 -12.22 18.23
CA GLU A 133 21.94 -12.48 17.57
C GLU A 133 22.72 -13.58 18.30
N ARG A 134 22.82 -13.46 19.62
CA ARG A 134 23.46 -14.46 20.47
C ARG A 134 22.72 -15.79 20.40
N GLY A 135 21.38 -15.75 20.40
CA GLY A 135 20.53 -16.93 20.32
C GLY A 135 20.73 -17.71 19.02
N LEU A 136 20.83 -17.05 17.86
CA LEU A 136 21.14 -17.71 16.58
C LEU A 136 22.53 -18.32 16.59
N ALA A 137 23.54 -17.63 17.14
CA ALA A 137 24.89 -18.13 17.23
C ALA A 137 24.98 -19.36 18.18
N ALA A 138 24.30 -19.33 19.31
CA ALA A 138 24.19 -20.45 20.25
C ALA A 138 23.44 -21.62 19.65
N LEU A 139 22.32 -21.36 18.94
CA LEU A 139 21.49 -22.38 18.32
C LEU A 139 22.24 -23.17 17.24
N ALA A 140 23.17 -22.52 16.53
CA ALA A 140 24.03 -23.19 15.55
C ALA A 140 24.91 -24.29 16.19
N LYS A 141 25.35 -24.06 17.43
CA LYS A 141 26.23 -24.95 18.19
C LYS A 141 25.47 -25.86 19.16
N TRP A 142 24.14 -25.63 19.32
CA TRP A 142 23.34 -26.32 20.31
C TRP A 142 23.28 -27.82 20.05
N ARG A 143 23.74 -28.61 21.00
CA ARG A 143 23.70 -30.05 20.95
C ARG A 143 22.40 -30.57 21.54
N LYS A 144 21.92 -31.69 21.01
CA LYS A 144 20.71 -32.33 21.50
C LYS A 144 20.91 -32.75 22.97
N PRO A 145 20.08 -32.22 23.90
CA PRO A 145 20.08 -32.70 25.28
C PRO A 145 19.76 -34.19 25.36
N ALA A 146 20.31 -34.88 26.35
CA ALA A 146 19.97 -36.26 26.64
C ALA A 146 18.46 -36.39 26.92
N GLY A 147 17.85 -37.47 26.47
CA GLY A 147 16.42 -37.75 26.67
C GLY A 147 15.48 -37.06 25.65
N LEU A 148 15.93 -36.16 24.78
CA LEU A 148 15.12 -35.68 23.68
C LEU A 148 15.23 -36.58 22.43
N THR A 149 14.09 -36.83 21.78
CA THR A 149 14.09 -37.44 20.44
C THR A 149 14.60 -36.47 19.39
N ASP A 150 15.10 -36.97 18.27
CA ASP A 150 15.60 -36.13 17.17
C ASP A 150 14.51 -35.19 16.64
N ASP A 151 13.27 -35.66 16.52
CA ASP A 151 12.13 -34.88 16.04
C ASP A 151 11.75 -33.72 16.99
N VAL A 152 11.78 -33.99 18.31
CA VAL A 152 11.48 -32.94 19.30
C VAL A 152 12.60 -31.93 19.31
N PHE A 153 13.86 -32.36 19.25
CA PHE A 153 15.01 -31.48 19.17
C PHE A 153 14.97 -30.58 17.92
N ALA A 154 14.74 -31.19 16.75
CA ALA A 154 14.66 -30.47 15.48
C ALA A 154 13.55 -29.43 15.51
N ARG A 155 12.33 -29.76 15.97
CA ARG A 155 11.21 -28.83 16.11
C ARG A 155 11.52 -27.69 17.08
N THR A 156 12.09 -28.02 18.26
CA THR A 156 12.46 -26.99 19.24
C THR A 156 13.52 -26.04 18.69
N LYS A 157 14.51 -26.56 17.98
CA LYS A 157 15.53 -25.76 17.32
C LYS A 157 14.94 -24.85 16.25
N GLN A 158 14.01 -25.36 15.46
CA GLN A 158 13.29 -24.58 14.46
C GLN A 158 12.47 -23.44 15.10
N GLN A 159 11.69 -23.76 16.14
CA GLN A 159 10.86 -22.78 16.85
C GLN A 159 11.70 -21.66 17.47
N LEU A 160 12.79 -22.02 18.17
CA LEU A 160 13.71 -21.01 18.74
C LEU A 160 14.35 -20.15 17.64
N GLY A 161 14.72 -20.75 16.50
CA GLY A 161 15.19 -20.02 15.32
C GLY A 161 14.16 -19.01 14.80
N GLY A 162 12.89 -19.40 14.79
CA GLY A 162 11.76 -18.50 14.46
C GLY A 162 11.68 -17.30 15.40
N VAL A 163 11.76 -17.53 16.71
CA VAL A 163 11.73 -16.45 17.72
C VAL A 163 12.88 -15.46 17.50
N PHE A 164 14.11 -15.95 17.31
CA PHE A 164 15.27 -15.11 17.09
C PHE A 164 15.17 -14.31 15.79
N ASN A 165 14.77 -14.96 14.71
CA ASN A 165 14.58 -14.28 13.43
C ASN A 165 13.42 -13.27 13.48
N GLY A 166 12.28 -13.58 14.11
CA GLY A 166 11.18 -12.65 14.29
C GLY A 166 11.62 -11.36 14.99
N ALA A 167 12.42 -11.49 16.05
CA ALA A 167 12.97 -10.34 16.79
C ALA A 167 13.92 -9.48 15.93
N LEU A 168 14.80 -10.09 15.14
CA LEU A 168 15.68 -9.38 14.22
C LEU A 168 14.91 -8.74 13.07
N GLY A 169 13.82 -9.37 12.64
CA GLY A 169 12.87 -8.81 11.69
C GLY A 169 12.22 -7.52 12.22
N ASP A 170 11.74 -7.53 13.47
CA ASP A 170 11.16 -6.34 14.13
C ASP A 170 12.16 -5.19 14.20
N ALA A 171 13.41 -5.48 14.56
CA ALA A 171 14.47 -4.46 14.63
C ALA A 171 14.79 -3.87 13.25
N ALA A 172 14.92 -4.71 12.23
CA ALA A 172 15.17 -4.27 10.87
C ALA A 172 14.00 -3.45 10.31
N LEU A 173 12.75 -3.86 10.58
CA LEU A 173 11.55 -3.12 10.17
C LEU A 173 11.49 -1.74 10.85
N GLN A 174 11.82 -1.65 12.14
CA GLN A 174 11.86 -0.36 12.84
C GLN A 174 12.95 0.57 12.28
N ALA A 175 14.05 -0.01 11.80
CA ALA A 175 15.10 0.72 11.09
C ALA A 175 14.74 1.02 9.62
N LYS A 176 13.57 0.56 9.13
CA LYS A 176 13.13 0.64 7.73
C LYS A 176 14.06 -0.09 6.74
N ASP A 177 14.85 -1.03 7.21
CA ASP A 177 15.63 -1.95 6.37
C ASP A 177 14.71 -3.11 5.96
N TYR A 178 13.88 -2.84 4.95
CA TYR A 178 12.85 -3.78 4.49
C TYR A 178 13.46 -5.08 3.93
N ASP A 179 14.63 -5.03 3.32
CA ASP A 179 15.28 -6.21 2.77
C ASP A 179 15.82 -7.14 3.86
N LYS A 180 16.44 -6.57 4.90
CA LYS A 180 16.88 -7.31 6.08
C LYS A 180 15.67 -7.87 6.84
N ALA A 181 14.64 -7.06 7.07
CA ALA A 181 13.40 -7.49 7.71
C ALA A 181 12.74 -8.64 6.96
N ARG A 182 12.65 -8.57 5.62
CA ARG A 182 12.08 -9.61 4.76
C ARG A 182 12.82 -10.93 4.90
N ARG A 183 14.16 -10.92 4.92
CA ARG A 183 14.95 -12.13 5.11
C ARG A 183 14.64 -12.78 6.45
N HIS A 184 14.68 -12.04 7.53
CA HIS A 184 14.43 -12.55 8.87
C HIS A 184 13.00 -13.07 9.05
N TYR A 185 11.99 -12.32 8.59
CA TYR A 185 10.61 -12.78 8.72
C TYR A 185 10.30 -14.00 7.84
N ARG A 186 10.95 -14.20 6.70
CA ARG A 186 10.84 -15.45 5.92
C ARG A 186 11.31 -16.66 6.72
N GLU A 187 12.43 -16.54 7.41
CA GLU A 187 12.94 -17.59 8.30
C GLU A 187 11.99 -17.83 9.48
N ALA A 188 11.46 -16.76 10.09
CA ALA A 188 10.50 -16.88 11.18
C ALA A 188 9.21 -17.58 10.74
N VAL A 189 8.64 -17.18 9.60
CA VAL A 189 7.42 -17.79 9.04
C VAL A 189 7.66 -19.23 8.55
N ALA A 190 8.85 -19.54 8.03
CA ALA A 190 9.21 -20.92 7.70
C ALA A 190 9.27 -21.80 8.95
N ALA A 191 9.72 -21.27 10.08
CA ALA A 191 9.75 -21.97 11.36
C ALA A 191 8.35 -22.16 11.96
N GLU A 192 7.54 -21.12 11.96
CA GLU A 192 6.19 -21.06 12.54
C GLU A 192 5.19 -20.45 11.56
N PRO A 193 4.67 -21.23 10.59
CA PRO A 193 3.81 -20.73 9.52
C PRO A 193 2.47 -20.13 9.97
N ASP A 194 2.04 -20.46 11.18
CA ASP A 194 0.79 -19.98 11.77
C ASP A 194 1.02 -18.94 12.88
N ASN A 195 2.24 -18.42 13.03
CA ASN A 195 2.51 -17.28 13.90
C ASN A 195 1.98 -15.99 13.27
N LEU A 196 0.85 -15.51 13.80
CA LEU A 196 0.16 -14.34 13.27
C LEU A 196 1.06 -13.10 13.18
N GLN A 197 1.87 -12.86 14.21
CA GLN A 197 2.75 -11.70 14.27
C GLN A 197 3.75 -11.70 13.11
N ASP A 198 4.48 -12.80 12.95
CA ASP A 198 5.55 -12.88 11.96
C ASP A 198 5.00 -12.95 10.53
N VAL A 199 3.87 -13.64 10.31
CA VAL A 199 3.16 -13.68 9.02
C VAL A 199 2.66 -12.30 8.63
N TYR A 200 2.05 -11.55 9.56
CA TYR A 200 1.58 -10.20 9.31
C TYR A 200 2.75 -9.24 9.03
N GLN A 201 3.81 -9.31 9.81
CA GLN A 201 4.98 -8.45 9.60
C GLN A 201 5.70 -8.78 8.27
N LEU A 202 5.74 -10.06 7.86
CA LEU A 202 6.23 -10.42 6.53
C LEU A 202 5.38 -9.77 5.43
N ALA A 203 4.04 -9.76 5.58
CA ALA A 203 3.17 -9.05 4.65
C ALA A 203 3.49 -7.56 4.62
N VAL A 204 3.63 -6.92 5.79
CA VAL A 204 3.92 -5.48 5.89
C VAL A 204 5.23 -5.12 5.19
N VAL A 205 6.33 -5.85 5.45
CA VAL A 205 7.62 -5.52 4.82
C VAL A 205 7.62 -5.71 3.31
N GLN A 206 6.79 -6.61 2.79
CA GLN A 206 6.62 -6.79 1.35
C GLN A 206 5.76 -5.69 0.72
N LEU A 207 4.74 -5.22 1.42
CA LEU A 207 3.83 -4.19 0.93
C LEU A 207 4.35 -2.76 1.13
N GLU A 208 5.28 -2.53 2.09
CA GLU A 208 5.89 -1.22 2.35
C GLU A 208 7.25 -1.06 1.68
N GLY A 209 7.87 -2.15 1.23
CA GLY A 209 9.15 -2.13 0.52
C GLY A 209 9.05 -1.43 -0.84
N ALA A 210 10.17 -0.93 -1.34
CA ALA A 210 10.26 -0.35 -2.67
C ALA A 210 11.27 -1.15 -3.51
N PRO A 211 10.85 -1.84 -4.60
CA PRO A 211 9.47 -1.93 -5.08
C PRO A 211 8.57 -2.78 -4.16
N LEU A 212 7.25 -2.51 -4.19
CA LEU A 212 6.26 -3.32 -3.50
C LEU A 212 6.28 -4.77 -4.06
N ASP A 213 6.32 -5.75 -3.16
CA ASP A 213 6.22 -7.17 -3.54
C ASP A 213 4.78 -7.67 -3.33
N ALA A 214 4.08 -7.97 -4.45
CA ALA A 214 2.69 -8.41 -4.42
C ALA A 214 2.47 -9.72 -3.64
N LEU A 215 3.53 -10.49 -3.34
CA LEU A 215 3.47 -11.65 -2.46
C LEU A 215 3.00 -11.27 -1.04
N GLY A 216 3.18 -10.00 -0.63
CA GLY A 216 2.66 -9.45 0.61
C GLY A 216 1.15 -9.59 0.74
N PHE A 217 0.40 -9.52 -0.35
CA PHE A 217 -1.06 -9.74 -0.33
C PHE A 217 -1.43 -11.17 0.06
N TRP A 218 -0.64 -12.16 -0.36
CA TRP A 218 -0.84 -13.54 0.07
C TRP A 218 -0.64 -13.70 1.58
N TYR A 219 0.49 -13.22 2.10
CA TYR A 219 0.78 -13.32 3.53
C TYR A 219 -0.21 -12.53 4.39
N ALA A 220 -0.71 -11.40 3.89
CA ALA A 220 -1.76 -10.65 4.56
C ALA A 220 -3.08 -11.44 4.65
N ALA A 221 -3.50 -12.10 3.56
CA ALA A 221 -4.66 -12.98 3.57
C ALA A 221 -4.45 -14.17 4.54
N ARG A 222 -3.23 -14.72 4.62
CA ARG A 222 -2.86 -15.73 5.62
C ARG A 222 -2.99 -15.19 7.05
N ALA A 223 -2.48 -13.99 7.33
CA ALA A 223 -2.59 -13.38 8.64
C ALA A 223 -4.06 -13.20 9.06
N ILE A 224 -4.94 -12.76 8.14
CA ILE A 224 -6.38 -12.66 8.37
C ILE A 224 -6.99 -14.03 8.69
N ALA A 225 -6.62 -15.08 7.93
CA ALA A 225 -7.12 -16.44 8.16
C ALA A 225 -6.68 -16.96 9.54
N ILE A 226 -5.43 -16.76 9.93
CA ILE A 226 -4.90 -17.13 11.25
C ILE A 226 -5.63 -16.38 12.37
N ALA A 227 -5.82 -15.06 12.22
CA ALA A 227 -6.54 -14.25 13.20
C ALA A 227 -7.98 -14.72 13.40
N ARG A 228 -8.71 -15.04 12.32
CA ARG A 228 -10.07 -15.61 12.38
C ARG A 228 -10.10 -16.97 13.05
N ALA A 229 -9.16 -17.86 12.71
CA ALA A 229 -9.05 -19.16 13.36
C ALA A 229 -8.81 -19.05 14.88
N ALA A 230 -8.06 -18.01 15.29
CA ALA A 230 -7.84 -17.68 16.71
C ALA A 230 -9.00 -16.87 17.34
N LYS A 231 -10.12 -16.68 16.64
CA LYS A 231 -11.28 -15.88 17.09
C LYS A 231 -10.90 -14.42 17.44
N SER A 232 -9.92 -13.88 16.76
CA SER A 232 -9.44 -12.50 16.91
C SER A 232 -10.01 -11.62 15.78
N ASP A 233 -11.34 -11.48 15.74
CA ASP A 233 -12.05 -10.80 14.64
C ASP A 233 -11.65 -9.32 14.49
N ALA A 234 -11.37 -8.64 15.59
CA ALA A 234 -10.92 -7.25 15.56
C ALA A 234 -9.58 -7.12 14.82
N ALA A 235 -8.63 -8.02 15.12
CA ALA A 235 -7.34 -8.04 14.44
C ALA A 235 -7.48 -8.39 12.96
N ALA A 236 -8.31 -9.39 12.64
CA ALA A 236 -8.60 -9.74 11.26
C ALA A 236 -9.16 -8.54 10.46
N ALA A 237 -10.09 -7.78 11.07
CA ALA A 237 -10.69 -6.59 10.45
C ALA A 237 -9.68 -5.45 10.26
N ASP A 238 -8.78 -5.23 11.23
CA ASP A 238 -7.76 -4.19 11.14
C ASP A 238 -6.73 -4.51 10.05
N ILE A 239 -6.29 -5.77 9.97
CA ILE A 239 -5.40 -6.25 8.90
C ILE A 239 -6.10 -6.10 7.54
N ASP A 240 -7.35 -6.56 7.40
CA ASP A 240 -8.10 -6.48 6.15
C ASP A 240 -8.26 -5.03 5.66
N ARG A 241 -8.57 -4.09 6.55
CA ARG A 241 -8.70 -2.67 6.23
C ARG A 241 -7.39 -2.08 5.70
N TYR A 242 -6.27 -2.37 6.37
CA TYR A 242 -4.95 -1.94 5.94
C TYR A 242 -4.61 -2.48 4.56
N VAL A 243 -4.78 -3.78 4.36
CA VAL A 243 -4.36 -4.47 3.14
C VAL A 243 -5.23 -4.10 1.95
N ARG A 244 -6.55 -3.94 2.11
CA ARG A 244 -7.44 -3.42 1.05
C ARG A 244 -6.99 -2.07 0.52
N SER A 245 -6.56 -1.19 1.42
CA SER A 245 -6.00 0.10 1.00
C SER A 245 -4.75 -0.08 0.13
N ARG A 246 -3.82 -0.95 0.53
CA ARG A 246 -2.62 -1.25 -0.25
C ARG A 246 -2.92 -1.96 -1.57
N TYR A 247 -3.86 -2.89 -1.56
CA TYR A 247 -4.30 -3.63 -2.74
C TYR A 247 -4.91 -2.69 -3.79
N ARG A 248 -5.78 -1.77 -3.35
CA ARG A 248 -6.37 -0.75 -4.21
C ARG A 248 -5.33 0.19 -4.82
N ILE A 249 -4.33 0.63 -4.03
CA ILE A 249 -3.23 1.46 -4.54
C ILE A 249 -2.42 0.69 -5.60
N TYR A 250 -2.11 -0.57 -5.33
CA TYR A 250 -1.31 -1.41 -6.23
C TYR A 250 -2.03 -1.76 -7.52
N ARG A 251 -3.31 -2.18 -7.43
CA ARG A 251 -4.09 -2.69 -8.56
C ARG A 251 -4.98 -1.65 -9.22
N GLY A 252 -5.24 -0.52 -8.58
CA GLY A 252 -6.22 0.48 -9.00
C GLY A 252 -7.66 0.18 -8.55
N SER A 253 -7.94 -1.03 -8.01
CA SER A 253 -9.25 -1.44 -7.51
C SER A 253 -9.14 -2.51 -6.42
N GLU A 254 -10.26 -2.83 -5.75
CA GLU A 254 -10.34 -3.95 -4.78
C GLU A 254 -10.76 -5.28 -5.42
N GLN A 255 -10.98 -5.30 -6.73
CA GLN A 255 -11.40 -6.50 -7.45
C GLN A 255 -10.39 -7.64 -7.29
N GLY A 256 -10.89 -8.83 -6.95
CA GLY A 256 -10.07 -10.03 -6.74
C GLY A 256 -9.56 -10.21 -5.30
N TRP A 257 -9.69 -9.21 -4.42
CA TRP A 257 -9.23 -9.35 -3.03
C TRP A 257 -10.04 -10.37 -2.23
N ASN A 258 -11.37 -10.33 -2.35
CA ASN A 258 -12.24 -11.25 -1.63
C ASN A 258 -12.06 -12.70 -2.07
N GLU A 259 -11.83 -12.93 -3.36
CA GLU A 259 -11.53 -14.24 -3.94
C GLU A 259 -10.20 -14.79 -3.42
N LEU A 260 -9.17 -13.95 -3.37
CA LEU A 260 -7.88 -14.32 -2.77
C LEU A 260 -8.05 -14.71 -1.31
N LEU A 261 -8.74 -13.88 -0.53
CA LEU A 261 -8.95 -14.15 0.89
C LEU A 261 -9.75 -15.45 1.09
N ALA A 262 -10.79 -15.70 0.29
CA ALA A 262 -11.59 -16.91 0.37
C ALA A 262 -10.77 -18.18 0.10
N ARG A 263 -9.88 -18.15 -0.90
CA ARG A 263 -8.97 -19.28 -1.21
C ARG A 263 -8.03 -19.58 -0.03
N VAL A 264 -7.42 -18.57 0.54
CA VAL A 264 -6.50 -18.73 1.68
C VAL A 264 -7.24 -19.24 2.91
N VAL A 265 -8.46 -18.73 3.17
CA VAL A 265 -9.31 -19.21 4.29
C VAL A 265 -9.74 -20.67 4.06
N ALA A 266 -9.95 -21.09 2.80
CA ALA A 266 -10.24 -22.49 2.46
C ALA A 266 -9.08 -23.46 2.65
N GLY A 267 -7.90 -22.98 3.05
CA GLY A 267 -6.77 -23.82 3.47
C GLY A 267 -5.56 -23.82 2.54
N GLU A 268 -5.49 -22.95 1.54
CA GLU A 268 -4.26 -22.79 0.75
C GLU A 268 -3.14 -22.22 1.64
N ARG A 269 -2.09 -23.01 1.89
CA ARG A 269 -1.00 -22.62 2.81
C ARG A 269 0.21 -21.99 2.12
N ALA A 270 0.33 -22.15 0.81
CA ALA A 270 1.40 -21.56 0.01
C ALA A 270 0.84 -20.84 -1.20
N PRO A 271 1.48 -19.75 -1.65
CA PRO A 271 1.04 -19.06 -2.86
C PRO A 271 1.21 -19.99 -4.07
N PRO A 272 0.24 -20.03 -5.00
CA PRO A 272 0.38 -20.82 -6.20
C PRO A 272 1.52 -20.28 -7.08
N ALA A 273 2.07 -21.16 -7.93
CA ALA A 273 3.07 -20.75 -8.90
C ALA A 273 2.52 -19.61 -9.78
N GLY A 274 3.30 -18.56 -9.95
CA GLY A 274 2.89 -17.39 -10.73
C GLY A 274 1.93 -16.43 -10.02
N PHE A 275 1.70 -16.58 -8.71
CA PHE A 275 0.79 -15.73 -7.93
C PHE A 275 1.02 -14.23 -8.16
N VAL A 276 2.28 -13.77 -8.11
CA VAL A 276 2.62 -12.34 -8.30
C VAL A 276 2.15 -11.84 -9.67
N LYS A 277 2.28 -12.65 -10.72
CA LYS A 277 1.81 -12.31 -12.07
C LYS A 277 0.28 -12.30 -12.18
N SER A 278 -0.43 -12.98 -11.29
CA SER A 278 -1.89 -13.00 -11.28
C SER A 278 -2.52 -11.74 -10.68
N ILE A 279 -1.71 -10.89 -10.04
CA ILE A 279 -2.13 -9.59 -9.50
C ILE A 279 -1.40 -8.49 -10.27
N PRO A 280 -1.92 -8.06 -11.45
CA PRO A 280 -1.30 -6.97 -12.19
C PRO A 280 -1.40 -5.67 -11.38
N HIS A 281 -0.35 -4.86 -11.40
CA HIS A 281 -0.39 -3.52 -10.82
C HIS A 281 -1.20 -2.57 -11.69
N ALA A 282 -1.68 -1.48 -11.12
CA ALA A 282 -2.28 -0.39 -11.89
C ALA A 282 -1.20 0.20 -12.81
N LEU A 283 -1.58 0.41 -14.05
CA LEU A 283 -0.67 1.00 -15.02
C LEU A 283 -0.29 2.42 -14.57
N THR A 284 0.98 2.71 -14.64
CA THR A 284 1.45 4.10 -14.58
C THR A 284 0.98 4.85 -15.84
N PRO A 285 0.85 6.19 -15.80
CA PRO A 285 0.45 6.93 -16.99
C PRO A 285 1.29 6.65 -18.26
N PRO A 286 2.64 6.49 -18.20
CA PRO A 286 3.39 6.07 -19.36
C PRO A 286 3.05 4.66 -19.88
N GLU A 287 2.79 3.69 -18.98
CA GLU A 287 2.37 2.35 -19.37
C GLU A 287 0.97 2.34 -19.95
N ALA A 288 0.04 3.14 -19.40
CA ALA A 288 -1.30 3.32 -19.94
C ALA A 288 -1.25 3.95 -21.33
N ALA A 289 -0.34 4.90 -21.58
CA ALA A 289 -0.10 5.49 -22.89
C ALA A 289 0.34 4.46 -23.94
N LEU A 290 1.19 3.49 -23.55
CA LEU A 290 1.60 2.39 -24.43
C LEU A 290 0.44 1.44 -24.71
N GLN A 291 -0.29 1.05 -23.66
CA GLN A 291 -1.42 0.12 -23.78
C GLN A 291 -2.49 0.66 -24.74
N VAL A 292 -2.82 1.94 -24.64
CA VAL A 292 -3.83 2.58 -25.53
C VAL A 292 -3.43 2.45 -27.00
N VAL A 293 -2.15 2.62 -27.35
CA VAL A 293 -1.66 2.51 -28.74
C VAL A 293 -1.50 1.05 -29.19
N ASP A 294 -1.31 0.12 -28.27
CA ASP A 294 -1.23 -1.31 -28.58
C ASP A 294 -2.61 -1.93 -28.78
N GLU A 295 -3.63 -1.46 -28.06
CA GLU A 295 -4.99 -2.01 -28.11
C GLU A 295 -5.89 -1.32 -29.15
N HIS A 296 -5.59 -0.08 -29.54
CA HIS A 296 -6.43 0.72 -30.42
C HIS A 296 -5.66 1.34 -31.59
N ASP A 297 -6.35 1.48 -32.72
CA ASP A 297 -5.82 2.26 -33.86
C ASP A 297 -5.66 3.72 -33.43
N PRO A 298 -4.46 4.32 -33.52
CA PRO A 298 -4.22 5.73 -33.23
C PRO A 298 -5.20 6.70 -33.92
N ALA A 299 -5.77 6.32 -35.08
CA ALA A 299 -6.75 7.12 -35.79
C ALA A 299 -8.13 7.17 -35.12
N SER A 300 -8.43 6.21 -34.24
CA SER A 300 -9.71 6.11 -33.54
C SER A 300 -9.66 6.70 -32.11
N LEU A 301 -8.47 7.09 -31.64
CA LEU A 301 -8.28 7.61 -30.30
C LEU A 301 -8.95 8.97 -30.10
N SER A 302 -9.39 9.22 -28.87
CA SER A 302 -9.91 10.52 -28.42
C SER A 302 -8.80 11.55 -28.25
N PHE A 303 -9.17 12.83 -28.12
CA PHE A 303 -8.20 13.90 -27.76
C PHE A 303 -7.55 13.64 -26.40
N ALA A 304 -8.26 13.07 -25.45
CA ALA A 304 -7.71 12.72 -24.14
C ALA A 304 -6.66 11.60 -24.24
N ASP A 305 -6.90 10.58 -25.08
CA ASP A 305 -5.94 9.51 -25.34
C ASP A 305 -4.73 10.03 -26.09
N TRP A 306 -4.92 10.89 -27.10
CA TRP A 306 -3.80 11.58 -27.77
C TRP A 306 -2.97 12.38 -26.77
N ALA A 307 -3.62 13.17 -25.90
CA ALA A 307 -2.94 13.94 -24.85
C ALA A 307 -2.15 13.03 -23.92
N LEU A 308 -2.71 11.91 -23.47
CA LEU A 308 -2.05 10.91 -22.63
C LEU A 308 -0.78 10.37 -23.30
N VAL A 309 -0.88 9.95 -24.57
CA VAL A 309 0.25 9.36 -25.31
C VAL A 309 1.34 10.41 -25.57
N LEU A 310 0.96 11.59 -26.05
CA LEU A 310 1.89 12.64 -26.42
C LEU A 310 2.60 13.27 -25.21
N SER A 311 1.90 13.42 -24.08
CA SER A 311 2.49 13.96 -22.84
C SER A 311 3.55 13.06 -22.22
N HIS A 312 3.51 11.75 -22.50
CA HIS A 312 4.47 10.78 -21.98
C HIS A 312 5.53 10.33 -22.99
N ARG A 313 5.67 11.07 -24.10
CA ARG A 313 6.62 10.78 -25.19
C ARG A 313 8.05 10.47 -24.71
N ASP A 314 8.53 11.22 -23.74
CA ASP A 314 9.94 11.14 -23.31
C ASP A 314 10.15 10.17 -22.13
N ALA A 315 9.11 9.43 -21.70
CA ALA A 315 9.20 8.48 -20.60
C ALA A 315 10.06 7.24 -20.93
N SER A 316 10.04 6.78 -22.18
CA SER A 316 10.85 5.67 -22.67
C SER A 316 10.97 5.70 -24.21
N PRO A 317 11.92 4.94 -24.82
CA PRO A 317 11.96 4.77 -26.28
C PRO A 317 10.67 4.22 -26.88
N ALA A 318 9.96 3.33 -26.16
CA ALA A 318 8.68 2.79 -26.58
C ALA A 318 7.57 3.87 -26.60
N ASN A 319 7.52 4.71 -25.55
CA ASN A 319 6.59 5.84 -25.48
C ASN A 319 6.84 6.86 -26.60
N LYS A 320 8.11 7.11 -26.93
CA LYS A 320 8.46 7.96 -28.06
C LYS A 320 7.91 7.41 -29.37
N THR A 321 8.10 6.10 -29.62
CA THR A 321 7.58 5.44 -30.82
C THR A 321 6.05 5.50 -30.89
N ALA A 322 5.36 5.31 -29.74
CA ALA A 322 3.92 5.44 -29.66
C ALA A 322 3.44 6.86 -29.96
N ALA A 323 4.09 7.86 -29.37
CA ALA A 323 3.80 9.27 -29.62
C ALA A 323 4.03 9.67 -31.09
N ASP A 324 5.13 9.22 -31.69
CA ASP A 324 5.42 9.46 -33.11
C ASP A 324 4.36 8.85 -34.03
N LYS A 325 3.81 7.65 -33.70
CA LYS A 325 2.67 7.05 -34.43
C LYS A 325 1.41 7.90 -34.33
N VAL A 326 1.05 8.33 -33.12
CA VAL A 326 -0.13 9.18 -32.88
C VAL A 326 0.01 10.51 -33.60
N TRP A 327 1.16 11.16 -33.48
CA TRP A 327 1.40 12.46 -34.14
C TRP A 327 1.33 12.35 -35.66
N LYS A 328 1.90 11.27 -36.22
CA LYS A 328 1.78 11.00 -37.65
C LYS A 328 0.34 10.92 -38.11
N VAL A 329 -0.52 10.21 -37.37
CA VAL A 329 -1.95 10.10 -37.71
C VAL A 329 -2.65 11.46 -37.65
N ILE A 330 -2.35 12.29 -36.65
CA ILE A 330 -2.88 13.64 -36.55
C ILE A 330 -2.45 14.48 -37.76
N ALA A 331 -1.17 14.39 -38.14
CA ALA A 331 -0.64 15.11 -39.30
C ALA A 331 -1.25 14.61 -40.64
N ASP A 332 -1.34 13.30 -40.79
CA ASP A 332 -1.90 12.69 -42.01
C ASP A 332 -3.39 13.05 -42.21
N LYS A 333 -4.20 13.08 -41.17
CA LYS A 333 -5.60 13.54 -41.22
C LYS A 333 -5.74 14.96 -41.72
N GLN A 334 -4.72 15.81 -41.53
CA GLN A 334 -4.70 17.20 -41.97
C GLN A 334 -4.11 17.39 -43.36
N GLN A 335 -3.16 16.50 -43.79
CA GLN A 335 -2.49 16.62 -45.10
C GLN A 335 -3.30 16.00 -46.27
N GLY A 336 -4.19 15.06 -45.99
CA GLY A 336 -4.96 14.30 -46.99
C GLY A 336 -6.11 15.07 -47.71
N GLY A 337 -6.02 16.38 -47.87
CA GLY A 337 -7.02 17.21 -48.54
C GLY A 337 -7.51 18.42 -47.76
N GLY A 338 -6.74 18.84 -46.73
CA GLY A 338 -7.00 20.11 -46.04
C GLY A 338 -8.17 20.08 -45.07
N THR A 339 -8.44 18.94 -44.43
CA THR A 339 -9.48 18.87 -43.39
C THR A 339 -8.97 19.51 -42.13
N ARG A 340 -9.20 20.81 -41.96
CA ARG A 340 -8.99 21.54 -40.71
C ARG A 340 -9.84 20.88 -39.62
N LEU A 341 -9.28 20.65 -38.48
CA LEU A 341 -10.00 20.03 -37.34
C LEU A 341 -10.98 21.02 -36.74
N LYS A 342 -12.22 20.61 -36.55
CA LYS A 342 -13.23 21.33 -35.79
C LYS A 342 -13.24 20.75 -34.38
N ILE A 343 -12.84 21.56 -33.40
CA ILE A 343 -12.67 21.15 -32.00
C ILE A 343 -13.59 21.95 -31.10
N PRO A 344 -14.52 21.32 -30.35
CA PRO A 344 -15.27 21.98 -29.31
C PRO A 344 -14.37 22.22 -28.10
N VAL A 345 -14.36 23.47 -27.59
CA VAL A 345 -13.47 23.88 -26.50
C VAL A 345 -14.18 24.78 -25.49
N LYS A 346 -13.65 24.84 -24.28
CA LYS A 346 -13.98 25.85 -23.29
C LYS A 346 -12.90 26.94 -23.29
N VAL A 347 -13.27 28.19 -23.44
CA VAL A 347 -12.34 29.32 -23.43
C VAL A 347 -11.79 29.55 -22.03
N ILE A 348 -10.48 29.49 -21.87
CA ILE A 348 -9.77 29.78 -20.61
C ILE A 348 -9.29 31.24 -20.61
N ARG A 349 -8.77 31.71 -21.73
CA ARG A 349 -8.34 33.11 -21.96
C ARG A 349 -8.46 33.43 -23.44
N ALA A 350 -8.79 34.64 -23.79
CA ALA A 350 -8.82 35.10 -25.17
C ALA A 350 -8.15 36.49 -25.28
N THR A 351 -7.40 36.65 -26.36
CA THR A 351 -6.87 37.91 -26.87
C THR A 351 -7.25 38.01 -28.36
N PRO A 352 -7.04 39.16 -29.06
CA PRO A 352 -7.36 39.24 -30.47
C PRO A 352 -6.71 38.13 -31.32
N ASP A 353 -5.48 37.75 -31.04
CA ASP A 353 -4.70 36.85 -31.86
C ASP A 353 -4.59 35.41 -31.29
N VAL A 354 -4.92 35.21 -30.01
CA VAL A 354 -4.70 33.96 -29.33
C VAL A 354 -5.88 33.57 -28.42
N ILE A 355 -6.29 32.30 -28.47
CA ILE A 355 -7.19 31.68 -27.51
C ILE A 355 -6.46 30.57 -26.77
N GLU A 356 -6.43 30.63 -25.46
CA GLU A 356 -6.09 29.54 -24.59
C GLU A 356 -7.39 28.78 -24.26
N ALA A 357 -7.45 27.49 -24.56
CA ALA A 357 -8.69 26.72 -24.47
C ALA A 357 -8.48 25.34 -23.82
N ALA A 358 -9.56 24.78 -23.29
CA ALA A 358 -9.59 23.43 -22.74
C ALA A 358 -10.41 22.51 -23.67
N ILE A 359 -9.78 21.41 -24.13
CA ILE A 359 -10.41 20.36 -24.91
C ILE A 359 -10.91 19.23 -24.02
N THR A 360 -10.00 18.68 -23.18
CA THR A 360 -10.29 17.49 -22.36
C THR A 360 -11.18 17.84 -21.18
N ASP A 361 -12.02 16.88 -20.76
CA ASP A 361 -12.88 17.07 -19.58
C ASP A 361 -12.07 17.41 -18.33
N GLN A 362 -10.88 16.83 -18.18
CA GLN A 362 -9.97 17.13 -17.08
C GLN A 362 -9.51 18.60 -17.11
N ALA A 363 -9.07 19.09 -18.26
CA ALA A 363 -8.65 20.48 -18.44
C ALA A 363 -9.82 21.46 -18.22
N GLN A 364 -11.04 21.12 -18.73
CA GLN A 364 -12.24 21.90 -18.52
C GLN A 364 -12.65 21.98 -17.03
N ALA A 365 -12.54 20.88 -16.30
CA ALA A 365 -12.83 20.81 -14.87
C ALA A 365 -11.79 21.57 -14.04
N ALA A 366 -10.51 21.45 -14.39
CA ALA A 366 -9.39 22.14 -13.74
C ALA A 366 -9.28 23.61 -14.12
N ASN A 367 -10.04 24.06 -15.13
CA ASN A 367 -9.96 25.40 -15.73
C ASN A 367 -8.54 25.76 -16.21
N THR A 368 -7.85 24.78 -16.82
CA THR A 368 -6.50 24.89 -17.39
C THR A 368 -6.57 24.73 -18.91
N ALA A 369 -5.64 25.37 -19.63
CA ALA A 369 -5.59 25.25 -21.09
C ALA A 369 -4.72 24.04 -21.49
N ASP A 370 -5.28 23.15 -22.34
CA ASP A 370 -4.57 22.07 -23.04
C ASP A 370 -4.52 22.30 -24.55
N LEU A 371 -4.98 23.47 -25.02
CA LEU A 371 -4.91 23.94 -26.40
C LEU A 371 -4.51 25.41 -26.46
N HIS A 372 -3.43 25.70 -27.18
CA HIS A 372 -3.03 27.05 -27.57
C HIS A 372 -3.42 27.28 -29.04
N VAL A 373 -4.21 28.31 -29.29
CA VAL A 373 -4.78 28.59 -30.61
C VAL A 373 -4.29 29.93 -31.11
N THR A 374 -3.56 29.95 -32.20
CA THR A 374 -3.21 31.16 -32.95
C THR A 374 -4.28 31.39 -34.04
N MET A 375 -4.96 32.53 -33.97
CA MET A 375 -6.02 32.88 -34.88
C MET A 375 -5.46 33.28 -36.23
N ALA A 376 -6.18 32.93 -37.32
CA ALA A 376 -5.84 33.36 -38.69
C ALA A 376 -6.07 34.85 -38.90
N ARG A 377 -7.00 35.46 -38.13
CA ARG A 377 -7.30 36.88 -38.13
C ARG A 377 -7.64 37.33 -36.72
N PRO A 378 -7.30 38.57 -36.32
CA PRO A 378 -7.67 39.09 -35.01
C PRO A 378 -9.19 39.03 -34.76
N LEU A 379 -9.54 38.58 -33.56
CA LEU A 379 -10.92 38.44 -33.12
C LEU A 379 -11.48 39.79 -32.61
N ALA A 380 -12.65 40.14 -33.11
CA ALA A 380 -13.44 41.25 -32.55
C ALA A 380 -14.93 40.94 -32.80
N PRO A 381 -15.77 40.78 -31.76
CA PRO A 381 -15.44 40.76 -30.34
C PRO A 381 -14.75 39.47 -29.87
N LEU A 382 -14.10 39.54 -28.68
CA LEU A 382 -13.48 38.39 -28.06
C LEU A 382 -14.54 37.44 -27.47
N PRO A 383 -14.34 36.11 -27.57
CA PRO A 383 -15.17 35.15 -26.85
C PRO A 383 -15.00 35.32 -25.34
N ALA A 384 -16.08 35.18 -24.57
CA ALA A 384 -16.03 35.27 -23.13
C ALA A 384 -15.28 34.12 -22.50
N VAL A 385 -14.55 34.37 -21.39
CA VAL A 385 -13.93 33.33 -20.59
C VAL A 385 -15.02 32.37 -20.06
N GLY A 386 -14.79 31.08 -20.17
CA GLY A 386 -15.74 30.02 -19.81
C GLY A 386 -16.75 29.68 -20.94
N ALA A 387 -16.80 30.45 -22.03
CA ALA A 387 -17.67 30.12 -23.15
C ALA A 387 -17.28 28.80 -23.81
N LYS A 388 -18.27 27.99 -24.17
CA LYS A 388 -18.10 26.82 -25.00
C LYS A 388 -18.25 27.23 -26.48
N ILE A 389 -17.21 27.06 -27.24
CA ILE A 389 -17.13 27.42 -28.64
C ILE A 389 -16.52 26.27 -29.45
N ALA A 390 -16.72 26.28 -30.77
CA ALA A 390 -15.99 25.39 -31.66
C ALA A 390 -14.96 26.20 -32.48
N ILE A 391 -13.76 25.71 -32.59
CA ILE A 391 -12.66 26.32 -33.34
C ILE A 391 -12.26 25.38 -34.46
N ILE A 392 -12.02 25.92 -35.64
CA ILE A 392 -11.59 25.19 -36.83
C ILE A 392 -10.15 25.65 -37.15
N GLY A 393 -9.19 24.72 -37.13
CA GLY A 393 -7.79 25.04 -37.39
C GLY A 393 -6.93 23.83 -37.66
N THR A 394 -5.61 24.04 -37.73
CA THR A 394 -4.62 22.98 -37.97
C THR A 394 -3.80 22.78 -36.71
N LEU A 395 -3.76 21.54 -36.18
CA LEU A 395 -2.82 21.18 -35.12
C LEU A 395 -1.42 21.12 -35.72
N SER A 396 -0.57 22.07 -35.38
CA SER A 396 0.77 22.21 -35.96
C SER A 396 1.89 21.61 -35.11
N ASP A 397 1.67 21.53 -33.80
CA ASP A 397 2.66 21.04 -32.85
C ASP A 397 1.99 20.70 -31.50
N TYR A 398 2.78 20.21 -30.55
CA TYR A 398 2.39 20.03 -29.15
C TYR A 398 3.57 20.19 -28.21
N HIS A 399 3.29 20.65 -26.99
CA HIS A 399 4.23 20.63 -25.89
C HIS A 399 3.91 19.47 -24.96
N PRO A 400 4.87 18.59 -24.61
CA PRO A 400 4.57 17.43 -23.75
C PRO A 400 4.42 17.82 -22.26
N GLN A 401 5.12 18.88 -21.79
CA GLN A 401 5.06 19.27 -20.37
C GLN A 401 5.30 20.80 -20.17
N PRO A 402 4.30 21.54 -19.65
CA PRO A 402 2.92 21.10 -19.46
C PRO A 402 2.29 20.77 -20.81
N PHE A 403 1.40 19.75 -20.79
CA PHE A 403 0.83 19.29 -22.06
C PHE A 403 -0.06 20.35 -22.68
N GLN A 404 0.17 20.64 -23.95
CA GLN A 404 -0.65 21.59 -24.71
C GLN A 404 -0.54 21.31 -26.22
N PHE A 405 -1.67 21.19 -26.89
CA PHE A 405 -1.71 21.22 -28.36
C PHE A 405 -1.49 22.63 -28.86
N MET A 406 -0.81 22.77 -29.98
CA MET A 406 -0.63 24.03 -30.71
C MET A 406 -1.46 24.01 -32.00
N MET A 407 -2.44 24.90 -32.11
CA MET A 407 -3.28 25.06 -33.28
C MET A 407 -2.97 26.38 -33.96
N THR A 408 -2.85 26.35 -35.26
CA THR A 408 -2.58 27.54 -36.08
C THR A 408 -3.67 27.72 -37.15
N GLN A 409 -3.67 28.93 -37.76
CA GLN A 409 -4.63 29.35 -38.80
C GLN A 409 -6.08 29.06 -38.37
N ALA A 410 -6.39 29.37 -37.11
CA ALA A 410 -7.66 29.01 -36.53
C ALA A 410 -8.72 30.11 -36.82
N GLU A 411 -9.95 29.64 -36.94
CA GLU A 411 -11.14 30.48 -37.06
C GLU A 411 -12.22 29.93 -36.13
N LEU A 412 -13.12 30.79 -35.67
CA LEU A 412 -14.32 30.34 -34.96
C LEU A 412 -15.24 29.64 -35.96
N ALA A 413 -15.80 28.48 -35.57
CA ALA A 413 -16.85 27.85 -36.37
C ALA A 413 -18.07 28.78 -36.45
N GLU A 414 -18.85 28.65 -37.50
CA GLU A 414 -19.96 29.54 -37.80
C GLU A 414 -20.96 29.66 -36.65
N GLU A 415 -21.28 28.54 -36.01
CA GLU A 415 -22.13 28.50 -34.81
C GLU A 415 -21.53 29.21 -33.57
N SER A 416 -20.25 29.46 -33.55
CA SER A 416 -19.50 30.11 -32.48
C SER A 416 -19.17 31.56 -32.78
N LEU A 417 -19.46 32.01 -34.00
CA LEU A 417 -19.33 33.42 -34.35
C LEU A 417 -20.26 34.24 -33.45
N PRO A 418 -19.80 35.40 -32.95
CA PRO A 418 -20.68 36.36 -32.27
C PRO A 418 -21.87 36.66 -33.18
N VAL A 419 -23.08 36.56 -32.67
CA VAL A 419 -24.27 36.97 -33.41
C VAL A 419 -24.04 38.45 -33.79
N ALA A 420 -24.13 38.76 -35.08
CA ALA A 420 -23.96 40.15 -35.55
C ALA A 420 -24.98 41.08 -34.86
N GLY A 421 -24.55 41.70 -33.75
CA GLY A 421 -25.39 42.44 -32.84
C GLY A 421 -24.55 42.98 -31.68
N GLY A 422 -25.05 43.83 -30.86
CA GLY A 422 -24.29 44.46 -29.76
C GLY A 422 -23.98 43.51 -28.62
N ALA A 423 -22.79 43.60 -28.04
CA ALA A 423 -22.51 43.03 -26.73
C ALA A 423 -23.47 43.62 -25.68
N CYS A 424 -23.92 42.79 -24.74
CA CYS A 424 -24.75 43.29 -23.65
C CYS A 424 -23.85 44.09 -22.68
N ALA A 425 -24.14 45.39 -22.56
CA ALA A 425 -23.38 46.29 -21.70
C ALA A 425 -23.75 46.10 -20.22
N ASP A 426 -22.83 46.37 -19.32
CA ASP A 426 -23.10 46.50 -17.89
C ASP A 426 -23.21 48.02 -17.52
N PRO A 427 -24.16 48.40 -16.65
CA PRO A 427 -25.09 47.52 -15.92
C PRO A 427 -26.20 46.96 -16.82
N ARG A 428 -26.61 45.72 -16.56
CA ARG A 428 -27.66 45.02 -17.29
C ARG A 428 -29.02 45.73 -17.16
N PRO A 429 -29.85 45.77 -18.21
CA PRO A 429 -31.17 46.36 -18.13
C PRO A 429 -32.07 45.60 -17.16
N GLN A 430 -32.62 46.30 -16.16
CA GLN A 430 -33.52 45.75 -15.16
C GLN A 430 -34.99 45.80 -15.60
N VAL A 431 -35.31 46.67 -16.52
CA VAL A 431 -36.67 46.89 -17.05
C VAL A 431 -36.61 46.97 -18.57
N CYS A 432 -37.43 46.16 -19.25
CA CYS A 432 -37.51 46.10 -20.70
C CYS A 432 -38.94 46.40 -21.18
N THR A 433 -39.04 47.01 -22.35
CA THR A 433 -40.31 47.18 -23.06
C THR A 433 -40.92 45.84 -23.44
N ARG A 434 -42.25 45.79 -23.61
CA ARG A 434 -42.96 44.56 -24.01
C ARG A 434 -43.17 44.45 -25.54
N ASP A 435 -42.48 45.28 -26.31
CA ASP A 435 -42.54 45.20 -27.77
C ASP A 435 -41.90 43.87 -28.27
N TYR A 436 -42.57 43.23 -29.19
CA TYR A 436 -42.05 42.00 -29.77
C TYR A 436 -41.19 42.31 -31.00
N ARG A 437 -39.89 42.42 -30.78
CA ARG A 437 -38.87 42.51 -31.83
C ARG A 437 -37.81 41.45 -31.49
N PRO A 438 -38.07 40.19 -31.94
CA PRO A 438 -37.24 39.05 -31.47
C PRO A 438 -35.74 39.32 -31.65
N ALA A 439 -34.99 38.91 -30.66
CA ALA A 439 -33.53 38.95 -30.65
C ALA A 439 -32.96 37.59 -30.25
N CYS A 440 -31.94 37.18 -30.95
CA CYS A 440 -31.20 35.97 -30.63
C CYS A 440 -30.07 36.31 -29.65
N GLY A 441 -30.15 35.80 -28.42
CA GLY A 441 -29.09 35.96 -27.41
C GLY A 441 -28.13 34.79 -27.45
N LEU A 442 -26.82 35.07 -27.50
CA LEU A 442 -25.76 34.09 -27.32
C LEU A 442 -25.43 34.04 -25.83
N ARG A 443 -25.53 32.83 -25.25
CA ARG A 443 -25.27 32.59 -23.82
C ARG A 443 -23.81 32.21 -23.56
N ARG A 444 -23.36 32.32 -22.30
CA ARG A 444 -21.97 31.94 -21.86
C ARG A 444 -21.64 30.51 -22.14
N ASP A 445 -22.62 29.61 -22.10
CA ASP A 445 -22.46 28.18 -22.38
C ASP A 445 -22.33 27.85 -23.89
N GLY A 446 -22.36 28.89 -24.75
CA GLY A 446 -22.37 28.76 -26.21
C GLY A 446 -23.75 28.52 -26.80
N GLY A 447 -24.78 28.29 -25.97
CA GLY A 447 -26.16 28.10 -26.40
C GLY A 447 -26.77 29.41 -26.89
N ARG A 448 -27.79 29.27 -27.78
CA ARG A 448 -28.57 30.41 -28.33
C ARG A 448 -30.01 30.33 -27.86
N LYS A 449 -30.61 31.45 -27.53
CA LYS A 449 -32.02 31.53 -27.12
C LYS A 449 -32.67 32.74 -27.72
N THR A 450 -33.86 32.54 -28.27
CA THR A 450 -34.68 33.65 -28.76
C THR A 450 -35.40 34.33 -27.61
N TYR A 451 -35.27 35.68 -27.55
CA TYR A 451 -35.91 36.57 -26.58
C TYR A 451 -36.90 37.45 -27.30
N GLY A 452 -37.86 38.02 -26.56
CA GLY A 452 -38.89 38.91 -27.13
C GLY A 452 -38.33 40.21 -27.74
N ASN A 453 -37.18 40.69 -27.22
CA ASN A 453 -36.46 41.85 -27.76
C ASN A 453 -35.01 41.87 -27.27
N ALA A 454 -34.20 42.75 -27.81
CA ALA A 454 -32.77 42.92 -27.46
C ALA A 454 -32.54 43.26 -25.96
N CYS A 455 -33.42 44.07 -25.39
CA CYS A 455 -33.37 44.41 -23.97
C CYS A 455 -33.57 43.16 -23.10
N SER A 456 -34.59 42.36 -23.40
CA SER A 456 -34.87 41.13 -22.66
C SER A 456 -33.75 40.08 -22.81
N ALA A 457 -33.08 40.07 -23.95
CA ALA A 457 -31.88 39.24 -24.13
C ALA A 457 -30.75 39.71 -23.20
N CYS A 458 -30.44 41.01 -23.19
CA CYS A 458 -29.38 41.55 -22.33
C CYS A 458 -29.76 41.63 -20.83
N GLY A 459 -31.04 41.52 -20.49
CA GLY A 459 -31.50 41.35 -19.10
C GLY A 459 -31.20 39.97 -18.51
N ASP A 460 -31.00 38.95 -19.33
CA ASP A 460 -30.55 37.62 -18.89
C ASP A 460 -29.03 37.66 -18.63
N PRO A 461 -28.57 37.41 -17.38
CA PRO A 461 -27.15 37.46 -17.02
C PRO A 461 -26.30 36.46 -17.77
N GLU A 462 -26.89 35.39 -18.28
CA GLU A 462 -26.18 34.36 -19.06
C GLU A 462 -25.93 34.78 -20.51
N VAL A 463 -26.59 35.80 -21.03
CA VAL A 463 -26.42 36.27 -22.42
C VAL A 463 -25.25 37.26 -22.50
N VAL A 464 -24.28 36.95 -23.37
CA VAL A 464 -23.09 37.81 -23.59
C VAL A 464 -23.24 38.77 -24.77
N SER A 465 -24.04 38.41 -25.78
CA SER A 465 -24.35 39.29 -26.93
C SER A 465 -25.72 38.93 -27.49
N GLN A 466 -26.29 39.86 -28.26
CA GLN A 466 -27.59 39.69 -28.91
C GLN A 466 -27.58 40.23 -30.34
N ALA A 467 -28.39 39.64 -31.22
CA ALA A 467 -28.64 40.12 -32.56
C ALA A 467 -30.13 40.22 -32.86
N ALA A 468 -30.50 41.10 -33.79
CA ALA A 468 -31.88 41.21 -34.23
C ALA A 468 -32.37 39.96 -34.97
N GLY A 469 -33.59 39.52 -34.70
CA GLY A 469 -34.20 38.31 -35.24
C GLY A 469 -34.23 37.12 -34.26
N ALA A 470 -35.09 36.13 -34.55
CA ALA A 470 -35.08 34.88 -33.82
C ALA A 470 -33.80 34.10 -34.12
N CYS A 471 -33.33 33.28 -33.14
CA CYS A 471 -32.21 32.38 -33.41
C CYS A 471 -32.55 31.40 -34.53
N PRO A 472 -31.58 31.06 -35.43
CA PRO A 472 -31.75 29.96 -36.35
C PRO A 472 -32.16 28.69 -35.59
N GLN A 473 -33.15 27.98 -36.03
CA GLN A 473 -33.50 26.68 -35.47
C GLN A 473 -32.41 25.69 -35.95
N ASP A 474 -31.80 24.92 -35.01
CA ASP A 474 -30.91 23.81 -35.30
C ASP A 474 -31.64 22.66 -36.01
#